data_b62f7ca3844570de5c813bf0ba2272b7
#
_entry.id   b62f7ca3844570de5c813bf0ba2272b7
#
_cell.length_a   1.000
_cell.length_b   1.000
_cell.length_c   1.000
_cell.angle_alpha   90.00
_cell.angle_beta   90.00
_cell.angle_gamma   90.00
#
_symmetry.space_group_name_H-M   'P 1'
#
loop_
_entity.id
_entity.type
_entity.pdbx_description
1 polymer ?
#
loop_
_entity_poly.entity_id
_entity_poly.type
_entity_poly.pdbx_seq_one_letter_code
_entity_poly.pdbx_strand_id
1 'polypeptide(L)'
;MKDIQEIFKAQSQHQYTLGNSSASQRISRLNALQKAVEKTYRKDLQEALFKDFKKPVIETDLTEIHPVISEIKLIKKQLKSWMLPLRVKTPFVFIGSSSYVIQEPKGVCLIISPWNFPVNLTFGPLASAIAAGNTVIIKPSEMTPHTAAVMAEIVSAVFKPEEVSLFEGDATVAQSLLSLPFNHIFFTGSPTVGKIVMGAAAKHLSSVTLELGGKSPTIVDASANIDQAAKKIAWGKFLNNGQICVAPDYLLIEHSIKEAFIIAFIKHTKHFYSEQVSKSEDYGRIVNQKHFERLLAHLEDAKKNGGTIEMGGDFIASENYISPTLISGLTADATLLKDEIFGPILPLKTFKKIEEVIDYINAGEKPLALYLFSKKPSIIKQVLRNTRAGSTAINHSVVQYSNHHLPFGGSNNSGIGKAHGYYGFQEFSNQRSVVKQFSFSAVEILMPPYTPLKKRLSEWTTKWF
;
A
#
# COMPACT_ATOMS: atom_id res chain seq x y z
N MET A 1 -16.29 18.27 20.08
CA MET A 1 -15.93 17.65 18.78
C MET A 1 -16.73 18.34 17.69
N LYS A 2 -16.10 18.83 16.63
CA LYS A 2 -16.87 19.29 15.45
C LYS A 2 -17.64 18.10 14.92
N ASP A 3 -18.91 18.33 14.55
CA ASP A 3 -19.74 17.27 14.00
C ASP A 3 -19.14 16.80 12.65
N ILE A 4 -19.06 15.50 12.46
CA ILE A 4 -18.59 14.86 11.23
C ILE A 4 -19.41 15.35 10.01
N GLN A 5 -20.73 15.51 10.18
CA GLN A 5 -21.63 15.99 9.13
C GLN A 5 -21.38 17.45 8.76
N GLU A 6 -21.10 18.30 9.75
CA GLU A 6 -20.78 19.71 9.53
C GLU A 6 -19.48 19.85 8.74
N ILE A 7 -18.44 19.09 9.10
CA ILE A 7 -17.16 19.09 8.38
C ILE A 7 -17.34 18.56 6.97
N PHE A 8 -18.04 17.43 6.79
CA PHE A 8 -18.31 16.89 5.46
C PHE A 8 -19.06 17.90 4.58
N LYS A 9 -20.05 18.60 5.13
CA LYS A 9 -20.77 19.66 4.42
C LYS A 9 -19.87 20.83 4.04
N ALA A 10 -19.01 21.29 4.96
CA ALA A 10 -18.04 22.36 4.69
C ALA A 10 -17.05 21.95 3.58
N GLN A 11 -16.53 20.72 3.62
CA GLN A 11 -15.63 20.19 2.58
C GLN A 11 -16.35 20.04 1.24
N SER A 12 -17.62 19.60 1.23
CA SER A 12 -18.42 19.49 0.02
C SER A 12 -18.65 20.86 -0.66
N GLN A 13 -18.77 21.92 0.13
CA GLN A 13 -18.87 23.29 -0.40
C GLN A 13 -17.52 23.82 -0.89
N HIS A 14 -16.43 23.46 -0.20
CA HIS A 14 -15.10 23.97 -0.49
C HIS A 14 -14.37 23.22 -1.63
N GLN A 15 -14.77 21.99 -2.00
CA GLN A 15 -14.08 21.11 -2.96
C GLN A 15 -13.80 21.79 -4.32
N TYR A 16 -14.72 22.61 -4.83
CA TYR A 16 -14.54 23.29 -6.11
C TYR A 16 -13.49 24.42 -6.02
N THR A 17 -13.43 25.12 -4.89
CA THR A 17 -12.40 26.14 -4.65
C THR A 17 -11.03 25.50 -4.60
N LEU A 18 -10.91 24.38 -3.88
CA LEU A 18 -9.66 23.63 -3.76
C LEU A 18 -9.27 22.96 -5.09
N GLY A 19 -10.26 22.40 -5.80
CA GLY A 19 -10.08 21.75 -7.11
C GLY A 19 -9.56 22.70 -8.19
N ASN A 20 -9.95 23.95 -8.14
CA ASN A 20 -9.48 25.01 -9.05
C ASN A 20 -8.13 25.63 -8.65
N SER A 21 -7.52 25.15 -7.55
CA SER A 21 -6.22 25.66 -7.11
C SER A 21 -5.10 25.36 -8.09
N SER A 22 -4.18 26.32 -8.24
CA SER A 22 -2.99 26.17 -9.09
C SER A 22 -1.99 25.16 -8.49
N ALA A 23 -1.08 24.65 -9.32
CA ALA A 23 0.02 23.79 -8.86
C ALA A 23 0.83 24.46 -7.74
N SER A 24 1.10 25.76 -7.83
CA SER A 24 1.81 26.54 -6.78
C SER A 24 1.07 26.50 -5.44
N GLN A 25 -0.25 26.66 -5.43
CA GLN A 25 -1.04 26.64 -4.22
C GLN A 25 -1.08 25.23 -3.58
N ARG A 26 -1.17 24.17 -4.40
CA ARG A 26 -1.09 22.78 -3.91
C ARG A 26 0.30 22.47 -3.36
N ILE A 27 1.37 22.91 -4.04
CA ILE A 27 2.76 22.78 -3.59
C ILE A 27 2.98 23.52 -2.27
N SER A 28 2.35 24.69 -2.06
CA SER A 28 2.44 25.42 -0.80
C SER A 28 1.88 24.62 0.38
N ARG A 29 0.73 23.94 0.21
CA ARG A 29 0.15 23.04 1.22
C ARG A 29 1.05 21.83 1.50
N LEU A 30 1.60 21.23 0.44
CA LEU A 30 2.56 20.12 0.56
C LEU A 30 3.85 20.55 1.27
N ASN A 31 4.34 21.77 1.06
CA ASN A 31 5.49 22.31 1.80
C ASN A 31 5.19 22.48 3.29
N ALA A 32 3.99 22.95 3.63
CA ALA A 32 3.57 23.07 5.03
C ALA A 32 3.50 21.69 5.73
N LEU A 33 2.89 20.71 5.09
CA LEU A 33 2.85 19.33 5.59
C LEU A 33 4.27 18.74 5.72
N GLN A 34 5.11 18.90 4.69
CA GLN A 34 6.50 18.43 4.73
C GLN A 34 7.25 19.05 5.91
N LYS A 35 7.16 20.39 6.11
CA LYS A 35 7.81 21.07 7.23
C LYS A 35 7.34 20.56 8.57
N ALA A 36 6.03 20.30 8.72
CA ALA A 36 5.45 19.78 9.95
C ALA A 36 6.03 18.38 10.28
N VAL A 37 5.99 17.45 9.32
CA VAL A 37 6.47 16.06 9.52
C VAL A 37 8.00 15.98 9.64
N GLU A 38 8.73 16.71 8.79
CA GLU A 38 10.21 16.63 8.70
C GLU A 38 10.92 17.34 9.87
N LYS A 39 10.32 18.42 10.38
CA LYS A 39 10.99 19.32 11.33
C LYS A 39 10.21 19.55 12.60
N THR A 40 8.98 20.07 12.49
CA THR A 40 8.25 20.61 13.66
C THR A 40 7.83 19.51 14.62
N TYR A 41 7.22 18.44 14.13
CA TYR A 41 6.67 17.33 14.92
C TYR A 41 7.47 16.03 14.81
N ARG A 42 8.66 16.06 14.18
CA ARG A 42 9.45 14.82 13.97
C ARG A 42 9.74 14.09 15.27
N LYS A 43 10.16 14.82 16.30
CA LYS A 43 10.47 14.23 17.60
C LYS A 43 9.23 13.69 18.30
N ASP A 44 8.13 14.43 18.24
CA ASP A 44 6.85 14.01 18.82
C ASP A 44 6.34 12.73 18.16
N LEU A 45 6.49 12.59 16.83
CA LEU A 45 6.15 11.37 16.10
C LEU A 45 7.04 10.20 16.50
N GLN A 46 8.35 10.41 16.69
CA GLN A 46 9.28 9.37 17.16
C GLN A 46 8.90 8.90 18.55
N GLU A 47 8.61 9.81 19.48
CA GLU A 47 8.20 9.49 20.85
C GLU A 47 6.84 8.80 20.90
N ALA A 48 5.88 9.22 20.06
CA ALA A 48 4.56 8.63 19.98
C ALA A 48 4.61 7.18 19.48
N LEU A 49 5.34 6.92 18.39
CA LEU A 49 5.53 5.56 17.85
C LEU A 49 6.28 4.65 18.82
N PHE A 50 7.22 5.19 19.57
CA PHE A 50 7.87 4.44 20.65
C PHE A 50 6.90 4.09 21.79
N LYS A 51 6.01 5.03 22.17
CA LYS A 51 4.97 4.77 23.19
C LYS A 51 3.95 3.75 22.72
N ASP A 52 3.54 3.80 21.45
CA ASP A 52 2.51 2.90 20.91
C ASP A 52 3.01 1.44 20.84
N PHE A 53 4.23 1.19 20.32
CA PHE A 53 4.74 -0.18 20.17
C PHE A 53 6.28 -0.29 20.13
N LYS A 54 6.97 0.58 20.86
CA LYS A 54 8.43 0.63 21.00
C LYS A 54 9.18 0.65 19.65
N LYS A 55 8.63 1.32 18.63
CA LYS A 55 9.29 1.42 17.33
C LYS A 55 10.59 2.21 17.46
N PRO A 56 11.74 1.67 16.99
CA PRO A 56 13.03 2.37 17.07
C PRO A 56 13.02 3.69 16.30
N VAL A 57 13.74 4.69 16.81
CA VAL A 57 13.82 6.03 16.21
C VAL A 57 14.31 5.99 14.76
N ILE A 58 15.36 5.19 14.49
CA ILE A 58 15.91 5.03 13.13
C ILE A 58 14.87 4.38 12.21
N GLU A 59 14.16 3.38 12.71
CA GLU A 59 13.10 2.70 11.94
C GLU A 59 11.94 3.66 11.69
N THR A 60 11.54 4.48 12.66
CA THR A 60 10.55 5.55 12.49
C THR A 60 10.96 6.51 11.38
N ASP A 61 12.19 6.99 11.40
CA ASP A 61 12.68 7.92 10.37
C ASP A 61 12.67 7.30 8.98
N LEU A 62 13.11 6.06 8.85
CA LEU A 62 13.27 5.39 7.55
C LEU A 62 11.93 4.88 6.97
N THR A 63 10.97 4.51 7.82
CA THR A 63 9.75 3.83 7.36
C THR A 63 8.47 4.65 7.47
N GLU A 64 8.49 5.72 8.27
CA GLU A 64 7.34 6.61 8.49
C GLU A 64 7.58 8.00 7.91
N ILE A 65 8.67 8.66 8.35
CA ILE A 65 8.94 10.07 8.02
C ILE A 65 9.51 10.20 6.61
N HIS A 66 10.60 9.46 6.31
CA HIS A 66 11.28 9.56 5.02
C HIS A 66 10.38 9.22 3.81
N PRO A 67 9.53 8.19 3.83
CA PRO A 67 8.63 7.91 2.70
C PRO A 67 7.67 9.06 2.41
N VAL A 68 7.07 9.66 3.43
CA VAL A 68 6.19 10.84 3.27
C VAL A 68 6.94 12.01 2.63
N ILE A 69 8.14 12.29 3.12
CA ILE A 69 8.97 13.38 2.58
C ILE A 69 9.37 13.10 1.14
N SER A 70 9.75 11.86 0.83
CA SER A 70 10.15 11.43 -0.51
C SER A 70 8.99 11.54 -1.50
N GLU A 71 7.79 11.09 -1.11
CA GLU A 71 6.56 11.23 -1.89
C GLU A 71 6.25 12.71 -2.17
N ILE A 72 6.25 13.55 -1.14
CA ILE A 72 6.01 14.99 -1.29
C ILE A 72 7.05 15.64 -2.23
N LYS A 73 8.33 15.29 -2.09
CA LYS A 73 9.39 15.83 -2.97
C LYS A 73 9.17 15.46 -4.43
N LEU A 74 8.79 14.21 -4.71
CA LEU A 74 8.47 13.74 -6.05
C LEU A 74 7.27 14.50 -6.63
N ILE A 75 6.18 14.59 -5.86
CA ILE A 75 4.97 15.32 -6.27
C ILE A 75 5.32 16.78 -6.60
N LYS A 76 5.99 17.49 -5.72
CA LYS A 76 6.38 18.89 -5.93
C LYS A 76 7.17 19.10 -7.22
N LYS A 77 8.04 18.17 -7.56
CA LYS A 77 8.85 18.23 -8.79
C LYS A 77 8.02 18.01 -10.02
N GLN A 78 6.98 17.19 -9.96
CA GLN A 78 6.24 16.71 -11.14
C GLN A 78 4.83 17.30 -11.27
N LEU A 79 4.24 17.86 -10.20
CA LEU A 79 2.82 18.23 -10.15
C LEU A 79 2.40 19.15 -11.28
N LYS A 80 3.23 20.14 -11.64
CA LYS A 80 2.92 21.07 -12.72
C LYS A 80 2.71 20.32 -14.05
N SER A 81 3.49 19.29 -14.34
CA SER A 81 3.35 18.49 -15.54
C SER A 81 2.15 17.52 -15.46
N TRP A 82 1.88 16.95 -14.27
CA TRP A 82 0.75 16.04 -14.07
C TRP A 82 -0.62 16.73 -14.23
N MET A 83 -0.68 18.01 -13.90
CA MET A 83 -1.89 18.83 -14.05
C MET A 83 -2.14 19.31 -15.48
N LEU A 84 -1.19 19.16 -16.41
CA LEU A 84 -1.38 19.53 -17.80
C LEU A 84 -2.30 18.52 -18.52
N PRO A 85 -3.14 18.99 -19.46
CA PRO A 85 -3.91 18.09 -20.30
C PRO A 85 -3.00 17.13 -21.09
N LEU A 86 -3.24 15.83 -20.96
CA LEU A 86 -2.53 14.78 -21.68
C LEU A 86 -3.12 14.65 -23.09
N ARG A 87 -2.39 15.10 -24.11
CA ARG A 87 -2.81 14.91 -25.50
C ARG A 87 -2.76 13.43 -25.88
N VAL A 88 -3.82 12.97 -26.53
CA VAL A 88 -3.93 11.60 -27.08
C VAL A 88 -4.15 11.66 -28.60
N LYS A 89 -3.91 10.54 -29.27
CA LYS A 89 -4.16 10.43 -30.71
C LYS A 89 -5.65 10.66 -31.02
N THR A 90 -5.92 11.52 -31.98
CA THR A 90 -7.26 11.71 -32.51
C THR A 90 -7.42 10.83 -33.76
N PRO A 91 -8.40 9.90 -33.79
CA PRO A 91 -8.66 9.06 -34.97
C PRO A 91 -8.92 9.90 -36.20
N PHE A 92 -8.55 9.41 -37.38
CA PHE A 92 -8.69 10.13 -38.64
C PHE A 92 -10.14 10.56 -38.95
N VAL A 93 -11.11 9.76 -38.51
CA VAL A 93 -12.53 10.09 -38.65
C VAL A 93 -12.96 11.38 -37.94
N PHE A 94 -12.16 11.84 -36.95
CA PHE A 94 -12.35 13.12 -36.25
C PHE A 94 -11.37 14.19 -36.72
N ILE A 95 -10.96 14.16 -37.97
CA ILE A 95 -10.12 15.22 -38.57
C ILE A 95 -10.77 16.60 -38.35
N GLY A 96 -9.96 17.60 -37.97
CA GLY A 96 -10.47 18.92 -37.57
C GLY A 96 -10.75 19.06 -36.07
N SER A 97 -10.41 18.01 -35.26
CA SER A 97 -10.52 18.06 -33.81
C SER A 97 -9.20 17.70 -33.09
N SER A 98 -9.14 17.96 -31.82
CA SER A 98 -8.07 17.50 -30.93
C SER A 98 -8.65 16.74 -29.72
N SER A 99 -7.92 15.71 -29.26
CA SER A 99 -8.34 14.88 -28.15
C SER A 99 -7.31 14.96 -27.03
N TYR A 100 -7.79 15.09 -25.79
CA TYR A 100 -6.92 15.11 -24.60
C TYR A 100 -7.69 14.66 -23.35
N VAL A 101 -6.92 14.28 -22.31
CA VAL A 101 -7.44 13.90 -21.01
C VAL A 101 -7.04 14.95 -19.98
N ILE A 102 -7.99 15.38 -19.15
CA ILE A 102 -7.76 16.27 -18.02
C ILE A 102 -7.84 15.44 -16.74
N GLN A 103 -6.88 15.62 -15.84
CA GLN A 103 -6.94 15.10 -14.49
C GLN A 103 -7.65 16.12 -13.61
N GLU A 104 -8.86 15.82 -13.16
CA GLU A 104 -9.64 16.67 -12.25
C GLU A 104 -9.82 15.99 -10.90
N PRO A 105 -9.91 16.73 -9.77
CA PRO A 105 -10.09 16.11 -8.46
C PRO A 105 -11.41 15.33 -8.40
N LYS A 106 -11.42 14.24 -7.64
CA LYS A 106 -12.65 13.47 -7.40
C LYS A 106 -13.64 14.23 -6.52
N GLY A 107 -13.17 15.05 -5.57
CA GLY A 107 -14.00 15.85 -4.67
C GLY A 107 -13.68 15.68 -3.21
N VAL A 108 -14.63 15.24 -2.39
CA VAL A 108 -14.41 14.94 -0.97
C VAL A 108 -13.94 13.51 -0.82
N CYS A 109 -12.75 13.31 -0.25
CA CYS A 109 -12.15 11.99 -0.09
C CYS A 109 -12.06 11.59 1.39
N LEU A 110 -12.21 10.29 1.65
CA LEU A 110 -11.98 9.69 2.95
C LEU A 110 -10.70 8.84 2.90
N ILE A 111 -9.79 9.04 3.86
CA ILE A 111 -8.62 8.20 4.06
C ILE A 111 -8.78 7.48 5.40
N ILE A 112 -8.89 6.14 5.38
CA ILE A 112 -8.89 5.30 6.57
C ILE A 112 -7.57 4.56 6.60
N SER A 113 -6.73 4.88 7.59
CA SER A 113 -5.35 4.40 7.66
C SER A 113 -5.14 3.37 8.78
N PRO A 114 -4.14 2.45 8.61
CA PRO A 114 -3.86 1.38 9.54
C PRO A 114 -2.92 1.84 10.67
N TRP A 115 -2.62 0.90 11.55
CA TRP A 115 -1.80 1.11 12.73
C TRP A 115 -0.31 0.80 12.55
N ASN A 116 0.06 0.00 11.55
CA ASN A 116 1.43 -0.54 11.44
C ASN A 116 2.47 0.47 10.93
N PHE A 117 2.07 1.37 10.05
CA PHE A 117 2.83 2.54 9.60
C PHE A 117 1.89 3.75 9.58
N PRO A 118 1.43 4.22 10.76
CA PRO A 118 0.34 5.18 10.83
C PRO A 118 0.66 6.52 10.15
N VAL A 119 1.87 7.01 10.26
CA VAL A 119 2.28 8.29 9.66
C VAL A 119 2.40 8.19 8.14
N ASN A 120 3.13 7.19 7.66
CA ASN A 120 3.38 6.97 6.25
C ASN A 120 2.08 6.66 5.48
N LEU A 121 1.30 5.70 5.99
CA LEU A 121 0.06 5.25 5.32
C LEU A 121 -1.13 6.20 5.53
N THR A 122 -0.94 7.29 6.26
CA THR A 122 -1.88 8.42 6.33
C THR A 122 -1.43 9.57 5.44
N PHE A 123 -0.21 10.06 5.64
CA PHE A 123 0.26 11.28 4.97
C PHE A 123 0.78 11.05 3.54
N GLY A 124 1.16 9.82 3.18
CA GLY A 124 1.43 9.46 1.79
C GLY A 124 0.20 9.62 0.89
N PRO A 125 -0.91 8.93 1.16
CA PRO A 125 -2.18 9.13 0.45
C PRO A 125 -2.72 10.56 0.55
N LEU A 126 -2.57 11.24 1.71
CA LEU A 126 -2.94 12.63 1.85
C LEU A 126 -2.18 13.54 0.89
N ALA A 127 -0.87 13.32 0.73
CA ALA A 127 -0.07 14.09 -0.22
C ALA A 127 -0.57 13.93 -1.66
N SER A 128 -0.94 12.72 -2.06
CA SER A 128 -1.54 12.44 -3.37
C SER A 128 -2.91 13.10 -3.54
N ALA A 129 -3.76 13.07 -2.51
CA ALA A 129 -5.08 13.72 -2.51
C ALA A 129 -4.98 15.24 -2.62
N ILE A 130 -4.04 15.88 -1.89
CA ILE A 130 -3.74 17.32 -1.99
C ILE A 130 -3.20 17.66 -3.38
N ALA A 131 -2.32 16.83 -3.93
CA ALA A 131 -1.79 17.02 -5.28
C ALA A 131 -2.89 17.01 -6.34
N ALA A 132 -3.87 16.12 -6.21
CA ALA A 132 -5.01 16.05 -7.09
C ALA A 132 -6.02 17.21 -6.86
N GLY A 133 -6.01 17.88 -5.70
CA GLY A 133 -6.87 19.03 -5.39
C GLY A 133 -8.17 18.66 -4.67
N ASN A 134 -8.18 17.56 -3.94
CA ASN A 134 -9.33 17.10 -3.17
C ASN A 134 -9.37 17.73 -1.76
N THR A 135 -10.56 17.79 -1.17
CA THR A 135 -10.74 17.93 0.28
C THR A 135 -10.67 16.53 0.91
N VAL A 136 -10.21 16.43 2.16
CA VAL A 136 -9.93 15.13 2.77
C VAL A 136 -10.41 15.06 4.22
N ILE A 137 -11.11 13.97 4.55
CA ILE A 137 -11.32 13.53 5.93
C ILE A 137 -10.43 12.33 6.18
N ILE A 138 -9.74 12.31 7.33
CA ILE A 138 -8.84 11.26 7.75
C ILE A 138 -9.37 10.56 8.97
N LYS A 139 -9.32 9.24 8.99
CA LYS A 139 -9.58 8.40 10.17
C LYS A 139 -8.37 7.49 10.42
N PRO A 140 -7.47 7.85 11.35
CA PRO A 140 -6.36 6.98 11.74
C PRO A 140 -6.85 5.80 12.58
N SER A 141 -5.99 4.78 12.75
CA SER A 141 -6.31 3.66 13.61
C SER A 141 -6.30 4.03 15.09
N GLU A 142 -7.26 3.49 15.84
CA GLU A 142 -7.33 3.58 17.30
C GLU A 142 -6.28 2.75 18.03
N MET A 143 -5.58 1.85 17.30
CA MET A 143 -4.54 0.98 17.89
C MET A 143 -3.22 1.70 18.14
N THR A 144 -3.04 2.91 17.58
CA THR A 144 -1.86 3.76 17.81
C THR A 144 -2.29 5.16 18.27
N PRO A 145 -2.87 5.27 19.47
CA PRO A 145 -3.51 6.50 19.94
C PRO A 145 -2.54 7.67 20.12
N HIS A 146 -1.30 7.40 20.57
CA HIS A 146 -0.30 8.47 20.73
C HIS A 146 0.10 9.07 19.38
N THR A 147 0.31 8.22 18.38
CA THR A 147 0.64 8.68 17.02
C THR A 147 -0.56 9.37 16.37
N ALA A 148 -1.79 8.87 16.57
CA ALA A 148 -3.02 9.49 16.05
C ALA A 148 -3.20 10.92 16.61
N ALA A 149 -2.95 11.14 17.90
CA ALA A 149 -3.02 12.45 18.52
C ALA A 149 -2.03 13.45 17.90
N VAL A 150 -0.74 13.06 17.72
CA VAL A 150 0.25 13.93 17.06
C VAL A 150 -0.14 14.21 15.60
N MET A 151 -0.69 13.23 14.88
CA MET A 151 -1.19 13.46 13.52
C MET A 151 -2.38 14.44 13.50
N ALA A 152 -3.26 14.40 14.50
CA ALA A 152 -4.37 15.35 14.63
C ALA A 152 -3.86 16.78 14.87
N GLU A 153 -2.83 16.94 15.70
CA GLU A 153 -2.17 18.23 15.91
C GLU A 153 -1.54 18.75 14.60
N ILE A 154 -0.82 17.91 13.85
CA ILE A 154 -0.24 18.27 12.56
C ILE A 154 -1.33 18.74 11.59
N VAL A 155 -2.41 17.99 11.46
CA VAL A 155 -3.50 18.33 10.53
C VAL A 155 -4.13 19.67 10.92
N SER A 156 -4.42 19.89 12.19
CA SER A 156 -5.04 21.14 12.67
C SER A 156 -4.13 22.35 12.57
N ALA A 157 -2.81 22.15 12.68
CA ALA A 157 -1.80 23.24 12.55
C ALA A 157 -1.53 23.62 11.08
N VAL A 158 -1.71 22.69 10.15
CA VAL A 158 -1.34 22.87 8.74
C VAL A 158 -2.52 23.25 7.85
N PHE A 159 -3.72 22.72 8.13
CA PHE A 159 -4.88 22.84 7.26
C PHE A 159 -6.09 23.47 7.96
N LYS A 160 -6.93 24.12 7.16
CA LYS A 160 -8.25 24.48 7.61
C LYS A 160 -9.18 23.27 7.60
N PRO A 161 -10.19 23.20 8.49
CA PRO A 161 -11.09 22.04 8.56
C PRO A 161 -11.84 21.73 7.26
N GLU A 162 -12.17 22.76 6.47
CA GLU A 162 -12.78 22.60 5.16
C GLU A 162 -11.83 22.08 4.07
N GLU A 163 -10.50 22.05 4.32
CA GLU A 163 -9.51 21.48 3.41
C GLU A 163 -9.16 20.05 3.82
N VAL A 164 -8.69 19.87 5.06
CA VAL A 164 -8.33 18.56 5.63
C VAL A 164 -8.76 18.53 7.10
N SER A 165 -9.45 17.46 7.51
CA SER A 165 -9.80 17.19 8.90
C SER A 165 -9.43 15.78 9.29
N LEU A 166 -9.11 15.56 10.57
CA LEU A 166 -8.83 14.24 11.11
C LEU A 166 -9.77 13.97 12.28
N PHE A 167 -10.37 12.76 12.29
CA PHE A 167 -11.22 12.27 13.37
C PHE A 167 -10.61 11.03 13.98
N GLU A 168 -10.22 11.15 15.24
CA GLU A 168 -9.84 10.02 16.08
C GLU A 168 -11.08 9.25 16.54
N GLY A 169 -10.91 8.00 16.92
CA GLY A 169 -11.96 7.14 17.46
C GLY A 169 -11.89 5.71 16.91
N ASP A 170 -12.84 4.92 17.37
CA ASP A 170 -12.93 3.49 17.07
C ASP A 170 -13.72 3.17 15.78
N ALA A 171 -14.17 1.93 15.68
CA ALA A 171 -14.97 1.45 14.54
C ALA A 171 -16.29 2.20 14.38
N THR A 172 -16.87 2.79 15.44
CA THR A 172 -18.13 3.54 15.35
C THR A 172 -17.96 4.84 14.58
N VAL A 173 -16.84 5.53 14.79
CA VAL A 173 -16.46 6.72 14.00
C VAL A 173 -16.22 6.35 12.53
N ALA A 174 -15.53 5.23 12.26
CA ALA A 174 -15.35 4.76 10.90
C ALA A 174 -16.67 4.43 10.20
N GLN A 175 -17.62 3.79 10.89
CA GLN A 175 -18.95 3.48 10.37
C GLN A 175 -19.76 4.76 10.08
N SER A 176 -19.69 5.76 10.98
CA SER A 176 -20.34 7.06 10.78
C SER A 176 -19.78 7.77 9.54
N LEU A 177 -18.48 7.76 9.34
CA LEU A 177 -17.84 8.30 8.13
C LEU A 177 -18.25 7.52 6.88
N LEU A 178 -18.23 6.19 6.90
CA LEU A 178 -18.62 5.34 5.77
C LEU A 178 -20.10 5.47 5.38
N SER A 179 -20.94 6.06 6.23
CA SER A 179 -22.33 6.36 5.88
C SER A 179 -22.50 7.61 5.01
N LEU A 180 -21.46 8.43 4.85
CA LEU A 180 -21.47 9.67 4.08
C LEU A 180 -21.11 9.44 2.61
N PRO A 181 -21.65 10.25 1.67
CA PRO A 181 -21.45 10.09 0.24
C PRO A 181 -20.10 10.68 -0.23
N PHE A 182 -18.98 10.12 0.23
CA PHE A 182 -17.67 10.49 -0.27
C PHE A 182 -17.52 10.20 -1.76
N ASN A 183 -16.74 11.00 -2.47
CA ASN A 183 -16.42 10.76 -3.89
C ASN A 183 -15.38 9.66 -4.06
N HIS A 184 -14.48 9.51 -3.08
CA HIS A 184 -13.45 8.47 -3.07
C HIS A 184 -13.11 8.04 -1.65
N ILE A 185 -12.89 6.74 -1.46
CA ILE A 185 -12.44 6.18 -0.19
C ILE A 185 -11.10 5.45 -0.42
N PHE A 186 -10.06 5.92 0.24
CA PHE A 186 -8.76 5.26 0.29
C PHE A 186 -8.64 4.52 1.62
N PHE A 187 -8.57 3.21 1.56
CA PHE A 187 -8.50 2.35 2.74
C PHE A 187 -7.24 1.48 2.71
N THR A 188 -6.52 1.45 3.82
CA THR A 188 -5.44 0.50 4.05
C THR A 188 -5.74 -0.33 5.29
N GLY A 189 -5.73 -1.67 5.14
CA GLY A 189 -6.03 -2.59 6.24
C GLY A 189 -6.25 -4.03 5.80
N SER A 190 -7.01 -4.80 6.59
CA SER A 190 -7.28 -6.21 6.28
C SER A 190 -8.28 -6.40 5.13
N PRO A 191 -8.20 -7.52 4.37
CA PRO A 191 -9.18 -7.86 3.34
C PRO A 191 -10.61 -7.92 3.86
N THR A 192 -10.81 -8.39 5.10
CA THR A 192 -12.13 -8.46 5.74
C THR A 192 -12.76 -7.08 5.89
N VAL A 193 -12.01 -6.11 6.40
CA VAL A 193 -12.50 -4.73 6.55
C VAL A 193 -12.61 -4.04 5.18
N GLY A 194 -11.69 -4.33 4.25
CA GLY A 194 -11.75 -3.81 2.88
C GLY A 194 -13.06 -4.17 2.17
N LYS A 195 -13.58 -5.39 2.37
CA LYS A 195 -14.90 -5.82 1.85
C LYS A 195 -16.05 -4.99 2.45
N ILE A 196 -15.97 -4.66 3.75
CA ILE A 196 -16.96 -3.80 4.41
C ILE A 196 -16.92 -2.38 3.83
N VAL A 197 -15.73 -1.81 3.66
CA VAL A 197 -15.53 -0.49 3.05
C VAL A 197 -16.08 -0.45 1.63
N MET A 198 -15.77 -1.47 0.82
CA MET A 198 -16.28 -1.58 -0.55
C MET A 198 -17.81 -1.68 -0.59
N GLY A 199 -18.40 -2.45 0.34
CA GLY A 199 -19.87 -2.55 0.47
C GLY A 199 -20.53 -1.23 0.88
N ALA A 200 -19.88 -0.45 1.75
CA ALA A 200 -20.35 0.90 2.11
C ALA A 200 -20.23 1.87 0.93
N ALA A 201 -19.11 1.87 0.22
CA ALA A 201 -18.87 2.71 -0.95
C ALA A 201 -19.89 2.46 -2.08
N ALA A 202 -20.33 1.22 -2.26
CA ALA A 202 -21.32 0.84 -3.27
C ALA A 202 -22.66 1.56 -3.10
N LYS A 203 -23.05 1.91 -1.87
CA LYS A 203 -24.31 2.64 -1.59
C LYS A 203 -24.35 4.04 -2.21
N HIS A 204 -23.19 4.64 -2.41
CA HIS A 204 -23.04 6.00 -2.92
C HIS A 204 -22.33 6.05 -4.28
N LEU A 205 -21.99 4.89 -4.86
CA LEU A 205 -21.13 4.77 -6.07
C LEU A 205 -19.78 5.48 -5.88
N SER A 206 -19.29 5.52 -4.64
CA SER A 206 -17.96 6.04 -4.34
C SER A 206 -16.89 5.16 -4.97
N SER A 207 -15.89 5.74 -5.59
CA SER A 207 -14.71 4.96 -6.02
C SER A 207 -13.87 4.56 -4.80
N VAL A 208 -13.16 3.44 -4.90
CA VAL A 208 -12.33 2.93 -3.79
C VAL A 208 -10.91 2.64 -4.27
N THR A 209 -9.94 2.92 -3.40
CA THR A 209 -8.59 2.33 -3.44
C THR A 209 -8.43 1.52 -2.16
N LEU A 210 -8.14 0.23 -2.31
CA LEU A 210 -8.01 -0.71 -1.21
C LEU A 210 -6.58 -1.26 -1.21
N GLU A 211 -5.80 -0.87 -0.21
CA GLU A 211 -4.47 -1.41 0.04
C GLU A 211 -4.60 -2.46 1.15
N LEU A 212 -4.55 -3.73 0.76
CA LEU A 212 -4.86 -4.83 1.65
C LEU A 212 -3.61 -5.68 1.91
N GLY A 213 -3.74 -6.64 2.82
CA GLY A 213 -2.68 -7.59 3.13
C GLY A 213 -2.66 -8.80 2.21
N GLY A 214 -1.93 -9.81 2.62
CA GLY A 214 -1.84 -11.10 1.94
C GLY A 214 -0.60 -11.87 2.36
N LYS A 215 -0.55 -13.16 2.00
CA LYS A 215 0.59 -14.02 2.29
C LYS A 215 1.67 -13.85 1.24
N SER A 216 2.65 -12.98 1.50
CA SER A 216 3.76 -12.66 0.58
C SER A 216 4.81 -13.78 0.56
N PRO A 217 4.87 -14.60 -0.53
CA PRO A 217 5.84 -15.67 -0.68
C PRO A 217 7.27 -15.13 -0.86
N THR A 218 8.23 -15.83 -0.29
CA THR A 218 9.65 -15.58 -0.51
C THR A 218 10.33 -16.84 -1.00
N ILE A 219 10.80 -16.83 -2.23
CA ILE A 219 11.39 -17.97 -2.94
C ILE A 219 12.91 -17.82 -2.92
N VAL A 220 13.62 -18.89 -2.55
CA VAL A 220 15.10 -18.95 -2.61
C VAL A 220 15.51 -20.22 -3.34
N ASP A 221 16.06 -20.09 -4.55
CA ASP A 221 16.59 -21.22 -5.29
C ASP A 221 18.09 -21.45 -5.01
N ALA A 222 18.61 -22.61 -5.37
CA ALA A 222 20.01 -23.01 -5.11
C ALA A 222 21.05 -22.11 -5.81
N SER A 223 20.67 -21.29 -6.79
CA SER A 223 21.58 -20.34 -7.45
C SER A 223 21.76 -19.04 -6.67
N ALA A 224 20.90 -18.77 -5.68
CA ALA A 224 20.94 -17.55 -4.89
C ALA A 224 22.26 -17.42 -4.11
N ASN A 225 22.65 -16.19 -3.80
CA ASN A 225 23.64 -15.97 -2.77
C ASN A 225 22.97 -16.15 -1.40
N ILE A 226 23.18 -17.30 -0.76
CA ILE A 226 22.48 -17.72 0.46
C ILE A 226 22.67 -16.72 1.58
N ASP A 227 23.90 -16.25 1.85
CA ASP A 227 24.20 -15.30 2.93
C ASP A 227 23.47 -13.97 2.70
N GLN A 228 23.49 -13.44 1.47
CA GLN A 228 22.77 -12.20 1.13
C GLN A 228 21.25 -12.37 1.14
N ALA A 229 20.74 -13.51 0.71
CA ALA A 229 19.32 -13.81 0.76
C ALA A 229 18.84 -13.88 2.22
N ALA A 230 19.52 -14.65 3.07
CA ALA A 230 19.23 -14.76 4.49
C ALA A 230 19.26 -13.40 5.19
N LYS A 231 20.30 -12.59 4.96
CA LYS A 231 20.43 -11.23 5.50
C LYS A 231 19.23 -10.35 5.16
N LYS A 232 18.88 -10.28 3.86
CA LYS A 232 17.80 -9.40 3.38
C LYS A 232 16.41 -9.89 3.80
N ILE A 233 16.21 -11.20 3.88
CA ILE A 233 14.96 -11.80 4.34
C ILE A 233 14.77 -11.59 5.84
N ALA A 234 15.82 -11.79 6.66
CA ALA A 234 15.78 -11.53 8.09
C ALA A 234 15.43 -10.07 8.38
N TRP A 235 16.12 -9.14 7.71
CA TRP A 235 15.81 -7.71 7.83
C TRP A 235 14.36 -7.40 7.42
N GLY A 236 13.91 -7.83 6.24
CA GLY A 236 12.58 -7.54 5.74
C GLY A 236 11.45 -8.22 6.54
N LYS A 237 11.75 -9.36 7.19
CA LYS A 237 10.79 -10.05 8.05
C LYS A 237 10.66 -9.41 9.42
N PHE A 238 11.76 -8.98 10.04
CA PHE A 238 11.72 -8.54 11.45
C PHE A 238 11.65 -7.03 11.62
N LEU A 239 11.81 -6.24 10.55
CA LEU A 239 11.45 -4.84 10.51
C LEU A 239 10.00 -4.67 11.00
N ASN A 240 9.73 -3.70 11.87
CA ASN A 240 8.41 -3.48 12.50
C ASN A 240 7.79 -4.76 13.11
N ASN A 241 8.61 -5.68 13.64
CA ASN A 241 8.18 -7.00 14.12
C ASN A 241 7.40 -7.84 13.09
N GLY A 242 7.66 -7.67 11.81
CA GLY A 242 6.92 -8.36 10.75
C GLY A 242 5.48 -7.86 10.55
N GLN A 243 5.09 -6.78 11.20
CA GLN A 243 3.77 -6.16 11.09
C GLN A 243 3.71 -5.27 9.83
N ILE A 244 3.98 -5.88 8.67
CA ILE A 244 4.10 -5.20 7.36
C ILE A 244 3.33 -5.99 6.32
N CYS A 245 2.47 -5.33 5.56
CA CYS A 245 1.68 -5.94 4.48
C CYS A 245 2.53 -6.60 3.38
N VAL A 246 3.79 -6.16 3.23
CA VAL A 246 4.77 -6.71 2.29
C VAL A 246 5.90 -7.48 3.00
N ALA A 247 5.81 -7.80 4.29
CA ALA A 247 6.82 -8.65 4.93
C ALA A 247 6.86 -10.03 4.27
N PRO A 248 8.03 -10.68 4.17
CA PRO A 248 8.10 -12.10 3.91
C PRO A 248 7.16 -12.86 4.87
N ASP A 249 6.08 -13.46 4.33
CA ASP A 249 5.09 -14.13 5.16
C ASP A 249 5.42 -15.61 5.35
N TYR A 250 5.95 -16.26 4.30
CA TYR A 250 6.49 -17.61 4.33
C TYR A 250 7.64 -17.79 3.34
N LEU A 251 8.53 -18.74 3.66
CA LEU A 251 9.68 -19.10 2.83
C LEU A 251 9.43 -20.37 2.03
N LEU A 252 9.80 -20.35 0.76
CA LEU A 252 9.91 -21.51 -0.13
C LEU A 252 11.38 -21.64 -0.52
N ILE A 253 12.08 -22.63 0.04
CA ILE A 253 13.53 -22.81 -0.11
C ILE A 253 13.81 -24.10 -0.85
N GLU A 254 14.68 -24.07 -1.87
CA GLU A 254 15.14 -25.28 -2.54
C GLU A 254 15.81 -26.20 -1.54
N HIS A 255 15.40 -27.48 -1.52
CA HIS A 255 15.76 -28.45 -0.50
C HIS A 255 17.27 -28.56 -0.24
N SER A 256 18.08 -28.47 -1.31
CA SER A 256 19.54 -28.63 -1.26
C SER A 256 20.26 -27.55 -0.43
N ILE A 257 19.62 -26.39 -0.20
CA ILE A 257 20.24 -25.25 0.50
C ILE A 257 19.58 -24.94 1.85
N LYS A 258 18.63 -25.75 2.30
CA LYS A 258 17.85 -25.49 3.53
C LYS A 258 18.74 -25.22 4.74
N GLU A 259 19.64 -26.14 5.06
CA GLU A 259 20.47 -26.05 6.27
C GLU A 259 21.43 -24.86 6.23
N ALA A 260 22.08 -24.61 5.07
CA ALA A 260 22.96 -23.46 4.89
C ALA A 260 22.20 -22.13 5.05
N PHE A 261 20.96 -22.08 4.56
CA PHE A 261 20.12 -20.90 4.71
C PHE A 261 19.73 -20.66 6.17
N ILE A 262 19.30 -21.70 6.92
CA ILE A 262 18.92 -21.58 8.33
C ILE A 262 20.10 -21.03 9.15
N ILE A 263 21.29 -21.59 8.97
CA ILE A 263 22.51 -21.12 9.66
C ILE A 263 22.78 -19.63 9.36
N ALA A 264 22.73 -19.24 8.10
CA ALA A 264 22.94 -17.85 7.69
C ALA A 264 21.85 -16.92 8.24
N PHE A 265 20.58 -17.35 8.25
CA PHE A 265 19.46 -16.58 8.73
C PHE A 265 19.56 -16.31 10.24
N ILE A 266 19.88 -17.34 11.04
CA ILE A 266 20.12 -17.21 12.48
C ILE A 266 21.28 -16.24 12.75
N LYS A 267 22.40 -16.40 12.05
CA LYS A 267 23.59 -15.52 12.15
C LYS A 267 23.21 -14.06 11.95
N HIS A 268 22.48 -13.74 10.87
CA HIS A 268 22.11 -12.35 10.56
C HIS A 268 21.07 -11.80 11.53
N THR A 269 20.11 -12.61 12.00
CA THR A 269 19.12 -12.17 12.99
C THR A 269 19.80 -11.80 14.31
N LYS A 270 20.74 -12.61 14.79
CA LYS A 270 21.53 -12.31 15.99
C LYS A 270 22.42 -11.08 15.82
N HIS A 271 22.96 -10.88 14.63
CA HIS A 271 23.74 -9.68 14.31
C HIS A 271 22.90 -8.41 14.38
N PHE A 272 21.65 -8.44 13.91
CA PHE A 272 20.76 -7.27 13.89
C PHE A 272 20.22 -6.91 15.28
N TYR A 273 19.85 -7.92 16.10
CA TYR A 273 19.07 -7.72 17.31
C TYR A 273 19.76 -8.23 18.59
N SER A 274 21.02 -8.65 18.51
CA SER A 274 21.80 -9.30 19.59
C SER A 274 21.31 -10.69 19.98
N GLU A 275 22.05 -11.35 20.89
CA GLU A 275 21.63 -12.65 21.46
C GLU A 275 20.42 -12.51 22.39
N GLN A 276 20.24 -11.36 23.03
CA GLN A 276 19.11 -11.06 23.93
C GLN A 276 18.16 -10.06 23.27
N VAL A 277 17.44 -10.52 22.25
CA VAL A 277 16.57 -9.68 21.43
C VAL A 277 15.54 -8.87 22.24
N SER A 278 15.03 -9.43 23.36
CA SER A 278 14.08 -8.72 24.24
C SER A 278 14.61 -7.42 24.82
N LYS A 279 15.94 -7.31 24.96
CA LYS A 279 16.64 -6.12 25.46
C LYS A 279 17.15 -5.20 24.34
N SER A 280 17.01 -5.59 23.07
CA SER A 280 17.46 -4.78 21.94
C SER A 280 16.59 -3.54 21.79
N GLU A 281 17.21 -2.38 21.67
CA GLU A 281 16.53 -1.11 21.35
C GLU A 281 16.12 -1.04 19.86
N ASP A 282 16.68 -1.93 19.02
CA ASP A 282 16.39 -2.00 17.60
C ASP A 282 15.20 -2.93 17.27
N TYR A 283 14.52 -3.47 18.29
CA TYR A 283 13.43 -4.41 18.11
C TYR A 283 12.13 -3.91 18.76
N GLY A 284 11.13 -3.56 17.97
CA GLY A 284 9.84 -3.08 18.43
C GLY A 284 9.01 -4.12 19.20
N ARG A 285 7.69 -3.91 19.28
CA ARG A 285 6.73 -4.80 19.96
C ARG A 285 5.50 -5.01 19.09
N ILE A 286 4.72 -6.04 19.42
CA ILE A 286 3.39 -6.25 18.83
C ILE A 286 2.47 -5.14 19.33
N VAL A 287 1.65 -4.59 18.45
CA VAL A 287 0.90 -3.36 18.69
C VAL A 287 -0.03 -3.43 19.91
N ASN A 288 -0.63 -4.58 20.21
CA ASN A 288 -1.53 -4.75 21.34
C ASN A 288 -1.68 -6.22 21.76
N GLN A 289 -2.32 -6.43 22.92
CA GLN A 289 -2.54 -7.75 23.51
C GLN A 289 -3.32 -8.69 22.58
N LYS A 290 -4.34 -8.21 21.89
CA LYS A 290 -5.15 -9.03 20.97
C LYS A 290 -4.32 -9.63 19.82
N HIS A 291 -3.44 -8.83 19.20
CA HIS A 291 -2.54 -9.31 18.15
C HIS A 291 -1.43 -10.22 18.71
N PHE A 292 -0.96 -9.93 19.92
CA PHE A 292 -0.02 -10.79 20.62
C PHE A 292 -0.61 -12.20 20.86
N GLU A 293 -1.81 -12.29 21.43
CA GLU A 293 -2.51 -13.56 21.69
C GLU A 293 -2.79 -14.33 20.39
N ARG A 294 -3.18 -13.64 19.32
CA ARG A 294 -3.33 -14.27 17.99
C ARG A 294 -2.04 -14.93 17.52
N LEU A 295 -0.91 -14.26 17.67
CA LEU A 295 0.39 -14.81 17.26
C LEU A 295 0.85 -15.96 18.14
N LEU A 296 0.57 -15.92 19.45
CA LEU A 296 0.78 -17.08 20.34
C LEU A 296 -0.05 -18.28 19.93
N ALA A 297 -1.32 -18.07 19.59
CA ALA A 297 -2.18 -19.14 19.09
C ALA A 297 -1.60 -19.80 17.83
N HIS A 298 -1.03 -19.02 16.91
CA HIS A 298 -0.33 -19.55 15.74
C HIS A 298 0.93 -20.36 16.11
N LEU A 299 1.70 -19.95 17.14
CA LEU A 299 2.86 -20.70 17.60
C LEU A 299 2.46 -22.05 18.23
N GLU A 300 1.39 -22.06 19.02
CA GLU A 300 0.87 -23.29 19.63
C GLU A 300 0.27 -24.24 18.58
N ASP A 301 -0.46 -23.70 17.60
CA ASP A 301 -0.95 -24.47 16.48
C ASP A 301 0.20 -25.08 15.65
N ALA A 302 1.24 -24.31 15.40
CA ALA A 302 2.42 -24.78 14.67
C ALA A 302 3.10 -25.97 15.37
N LYS A 303 3.27 -25.92 16.69
CA LYS A 303 3.82 -27.04 17.48
C LYS A 303 2.96 -28.29 17.34
N LYS A 304 1.63 -28.16 17.40
CA LYS A 304 0.69 -29.27 17.23
C LYS A 304 0.70 -29.86 15.81
N ASN A 305 1.00 -29.04 14.83
CA ASN A 305 1.05 -29.42 13.40
C ASN A 305 2.48 -29.75 12.93
N GLY A 306 3.32 -30.33 13.79
CA GLY A 306 4.63 -30.88 13.46
C GLY A 306 5.75 -29.87 13.28
N GLY A 307 5.49 -28.59 13.60
CA GLY A 307 6.46 -27.51 13.45
C GLY A 307 7.69 -27.68 14.35
N THR A 308 8.86 -27.58 13.74
CA THR A 308 10.15 -27.52 14.43
C THR A 308 10.62 -26.08 14.51
N ILE A 309 10.83 -25.58 15.72
CA ILE A 309 11.37 -24.23 15.95
C ILE A 309 12.87 -24.28 15.67
N GLU A 310 13.30 -23.69 14.57
CA GLU A 310 14.71 -23.57 14.18
C GLU A 310 15.40 -22.40 14.91
N MET A 311 14.62 -21.36 15.29
CA MET A 311 15.10 -20.19 16.01
C MET A 311 13.92 -19.51 16.74
N GLY A 312 14.16 -18.97 17.93
CA GLY A 312 13.20 -18.17 18.67
C GLY A 312 12.10 -18.98 19.36
N GLY A 313 10.86 -18.48 19.30
CA GLY A 313 9.71 -19.10 19.96
C GLY A 313 9.45 -18.60 21.37
N ASP A 314 10.31 -17.72 21.91
CA ASP A 314 10.16 -17.13 23.24
C ASP A 314 9.25 -15.89 23.18
N PHE A 315 8.60 -15.59 24.31
CA PHE A 315 7.73 -14.41 24.43
C PHE A 315 7.73 -13.83 25.84
N ILE A 316 7.35 -12.55 25.95
CA ILE A 316 7.11 -11.85 27.22
C ILE A 316 5.75 -11.17 27.11
N ALA A 317 4.73 -11.73 27.76
CA ALA A 317 3.34 -11.27 27.63
C ALA A 317 3.14 -9.84 28.12
N SER A 318 3.78 -9.44 29.23
CA SER A 318 3.68 -8.08 29.77
C SER A 318 4.24 -6.98 28.87
N GLU A 319 5.02 -7.36 27.82
CA GLU A 319 5.64 -6.43 26.87
C GLU A 319 5.09 -6.58 25.45
N ASN A 320 4.12 -7.44 25.19
CA ASN A 320 3.70 -7.84 23.85
C ASN A 320 4.90 -8.27 22.97
N TYR A 321 5.91 -8.88 23.59
CA TYR A 321 7.13 -9.31 22.93
C TYR A 321 7.01 -10.77 22.45
N ILE A 322 7.38 -11.01 21.19
CA ILE A 322 7.64 -12.32 20.61
C ILE A 322 9.01 -12.25 19.92
N SER A 323 9.88 -13.21 20.21
CA SER A 323 11.20 -13.28 19.59
C SER A 323 11.11 -13.49 18.07
N PRO A 324 12.10 -13.04 17.28
CA PRO A 324 12.25 -13.46 15.89
C PRO A 324 12.23 -14.97 15.78
N THR A 325 11.25 -15.53 15.07
CA THR A 325 10.98 -16.97 15.08
C THR A 325 11.00 -17.54 13.67
N LEU A 326 11.78 -18.61 13.46
CA LEU A 326 11.82 -19.42 12.25
C LEU A 326 11.29 -20.82 12.55
N ILE A 327 10.34 -21.31 11.77
CA ILE A 327 9.71 -22.62 11.98
C ILE A 327 9.74 -23.42 10.69
N SER A 328 10.14 -24.69 10.74
CA SER A 328 10.08 -25.63 9.63
C SER A 328 9.20 -26.85 9.94
N GLY A 329 9.00 -27.74 8.97
CA GLY A 329 8.33 -29.03 9.18
C GLY A 329 6.81 -28.99 9.31
N LEU A 330 6.17 -27.85 9.09
CA LEU A 330 4.72 -27.67 9.21
C LEU A 330 3.95 -28.54 8.22
N THR A 331 2.89 -29.17 8.70
CA THR A 331 1.87 -29.79 7.84
C THR A 331 1.02 -28.71 7.15
N ALA A 332 0.29 -29.10 6.09
CA ALA A 332 -0.55 -28.17 5.32
C ALA A 332 -1.71 -27.55 6.17
N ASP A 333 -2.05 -28.17 7.27
CA ASP A 333 -3.15 -27.74 8.14
C ASP A 333 -2.78 -26.61 9.11
N ALA A 334 -1.48 -26.35 9.31
CA ALA A 334 -1.01 -25.28 10.18
C ALA A 334 -1.56 -23.91 9.78
N THR A 335 -2.11 -23.18 10.75
CA THR A 335 -2.69 -21.84 10.53
C THR A 335 -1.66 -20.82 10.00
N LEU A 336 -0.38 -20.99 10.36
CA LEU A 336 0.73 -20.19 9.82
C LEU A 336 0.86 -20.28 8.29
N LEU A 337 0.38 -21.37 7.68
CA LEU A 337 0.38 -21.54 6.21
C LEU A 337 -0.91 -21.06 5.55
N LYS A 338 -1.99 -20.84 6.32
CA LYS A 338 -3.32 -20.43 5.83
C LYS A 338 -3.55 -18.92 5.98
N ASP A 339 -3.28 -18.38 7.18
CA ASP A 339 -3.56 -16.99 7.53
C ASP A 339 -2.34 -16.09 7.31
N GLU A 340 -2.57 -14.80 7.01
CA GLU A 340 -1.54 -13.79 7.02
C GLU A 340 -1.00 -13.62 8.45
N ILE A 341 0.31 -13.79 8.64
CA ILE A 341 0.91 -13.83 9.97
C ILE A 341 0.95 -12.45 10.61
N PHE A 342 1.39 -11.44 9.87
CA PHE A 342 1.51 -10.06 10.35
C PHE A 342 2.19 -9.96 11.72
N GLY A 343 3.38 -10.59 11.81
CA GLY A 343 4.13 -10.75 13.04
C GLY A 343 5.50 -11.41 12.81
N PRO A 344 6.34 -11.55 13.86
CA PRO A 344 7.73 -11.96 13.76
C PRO A 344 7.93 -13.49 13.66
N ILE A 345 7.02 -14.19 13.01
CA ILE A 345 7.08 -15.65 12.83
C ILE A 345 7.21 -15.95 11.35
N LEU A 346 8.17 -16.76 10.95
CA LEU A 346 8.46 -17.09 9.56
C LEU A 346 8.45 -18.61 9.35
N PRO A 347 7.39 -19.17 8.75
CA PRO A 347 7.38 -20.58 8.37
C PRO A 347 8.23 -20.81 7.12
N LEU A 348 8.96 -21.94 7.11
CA LEU A 348 9.81 -22.40 6.05
C LEU A 348 9.30 -23.73 5.49
N LYS A 349 9.11 -23.79 4.18
CA LYS A 349 8.78 -24.97 3.41
C LYS A 349 9.84 -25.20 2.33
N THR A 350 10.19 -26.46 2.08
CA THR A 350 11.15 -26.81 1.04
C THR A 350 10.45 -27.24 -0.25
N PHE A 351 11.13 -27.05 -1.37
CA PHE A 351 10.73 -27.54 -2.70
C PHE A 351 11.90 -28.21 -3.43
N LYS A 352 11.62 -29.03 -4.44
CA LYS A 352 12.63 -29.65 -5.30
C LYS A 352 12.60 -29.06 -6.72
N LYS A 353 11.43 -28.65 -7.21
CA LYS A 353 11.23 -28.07 -8.53
C LYS A 353 10.49 -26.77 -8.44
N ILE A 354 10.83 -25.81 -9.30
CA ILE A 354 10.19 -24.47 -9.29
C ILE A 354 8.69 -24.51 -9.64
N GLU A 355 8.26 -25.52 -10.38
CA GLU A 355 6.84 -25.75 -10.69
C GLU A 355 6.01 -25.98 -9.44
N GLU A 356 6.53 -26.70 -8.44
CA GLU A 356 5.86 -26.90 -7.14
C GLU A 356 5.58 -25.58 -6.44
N VAL A 357 6.54 -24.63 -6.55
CA VAL A 357 6.43 -23.28 -5.99
C VAL A 357 5.34 -22.47 -6.69
N ILE A 358 5.34 -22.52 -8.03
CA ILE A 358 4.36 -21.80 -8.86
C ILE A 358 2.96 -22.31 -8.56
N ASP A 359 2.77 -23.62 -8.51
CA ASP A 359 1.48 -24.26 -8.23
C ASP A 359 1.00 -23.92 -6.82
N TYR A 360 1.90 -23.96 -5.82
CA TYR A 360 1.56 -23.60 -4.45
C TYR A 360 1.13 -22.13 -4.31
N ILE A 361 1.83 -21.20 -4.97
CA ILE A 361 1.46 -19.78 -4.95
C ILE A 361 0.12 -19.54 -5.66
N ASN A 362 -0.10 -20.19 -6.81
CA ASN A 362 -1.31 -20.02 -7.61
C ASN A 362 -2.54 -20.68 -7.00
N ALA A 363 -2.38 -21.68 -6.12
CA ALA A 363 -3.47 -22.26 -5.36
C ALA A 363 -4.02 -21.30 -4.27
N GLY A 364 -3.23 -20.31 -3.87
CA GLY A 364 -3.61 -19.27 -2.90
C GLY A 364 -4.19 -18.01 -3.54
N GLU A 365 -4.51 -17.04 -2.69
CA GLU A 365 -4.89 -15.69 -3.10
C GLU A 365 -3.68 -14.92 -3.65
N LYS A 366 -3.92 -13.98 -4.56
CA LYS A 366 -2.85 -13.15 -5.13
C LYS A 366 -2.20 -12.30 -4.05
N PRO A 367 -0.89 -12.46 -3.76
CA PRO A 367 -0.21 -11.71 -2.72
C PRO A 367 0.02 -10.25 -3.11
N LEU A 368 0.15 -9.38 -2.12
CA LEU A 368 0.56 -7.99 -2.33
C LEU A 368 2.02 -7.90 -2.82
N ALA A 369 2.91 -8.73 -2.25
CA ALA A 369 4.29 -8.82 -2.68
C ALA A 369 4.73 -10.27 -2.92
N LEU A 370 5.68 -10.45 -3.85
CA LEU A 370 6.37 -11.71 -4.13
C LEU A 370 7.87 -11.45 -4.17
N TYR A 371 8.65 -12.28 -3.51
CA TYR A 371 10.11 -12.17 -3.47
C TYR A 371 10.76 -13.39 -4.09
N LEU A 372 11.78 -13.16 -4.93
CA LEU A 372 12.54 -14.21 -5.57
C LEU A 372 14.02 -13.94 -5.46
N PHE A 373 14.75 -14.84 -4.82
CA PHE A 373 16.21 -14.84 -4.76
C PHE A 373 16.74 -15.92 -5.71
N SER A 374 17.32 -15.48 -6.81
CA SER A 374 17.84 -16.34 -7.89
C SER A 374 18.86 -15.59 -8.72
N LYS A 375 19.87 -16.32 -9.24
CA LYS A 375 20.78 -15.84 -10.28
C LYS A 375 20.43 -16.37 -11.68
N LYS A 376 19.43 -17.27 -11.80
CA LYS A 376 19.04 -17.88 -13.08
C LYS A 376 17.95 -17.07 -13.78
N PRO A 377 18.25 -16.38 -14.92
CA PRO A 377 17.25 -15.60 -15.65
C PRO A 377 16.02 -16.42 -16.09
N SER A 378 16.23 -17.72 -16.39
CA SER A 378 15.16 -18.64 -16.77
C SER A 378 14.14 -18.82 -15.64
N ILE A 379 14.58 -19.04 -14.40
CA ILE A 379 13.72 -19.17 -13.22
C ILE A 379 12.99 -17.85 -12.94
N ILE A 380 13.73 -16.72 -12.99
CA ILE A 380 13.12 -15.39 -12.81
C ILE A 380 11.99 -15.17 -13.81
N LYS A 381 12.26 -15.45 -15.11
CA LYS A 381 11.24 -15.32 -16.16
C LYS A 381 10.07 -16.28 -15.97
N GLN A 382 10.34 -17.52 -15.57
CA GLN A 382 9.32 -18.53 -15.35
C GLN A 382 8.37 -18.14 -14.21
N VAL A 383 8.90 -17.69 -13.06
CA VAL A 383 8.10 -17.23 -11.91
C VAL A 383 7.29 -15.99 -12.28
N LEU A 384 7.92 -14.95 -12.87
CA LEU A 384 7.22 -13.73 -13.28
C LEU A 384 6.09 -13.98 -14.28
N ARG A 385 6.27 -14.92 -15.21
CA ARG A 385 5.26 -15.25 -16.22
C ARG A 385 4.09 -16.05 -15.66
N ASN A 386 4.35 -16.95 -14.72
CA ASN A 386 3.36 -17.95 -14.28
C ASN A 386 2.74 -17.64 -12.91
N THR A 387 3.14 -16.57 -12.23
CA THR A 387 2.50 -16.11 -10.98
C THR A 387 1.88 -14.72 -11.14
N ARG A 388 1.07 -14.31 -10.17
CA ARG A 388 0.46 -12.98 -10.09
C ARG A 388 0.67 -12.42 -8.69
N ALA A 389 1.06 -11.14 -8.60
CA ALA A 389 1.24 -10.42 -7.34
C ALA A 389 1.00 -8.92 -7.56
N GLY A 390 0.79 -8.16 -6.51
CA GLY A 390 0.75 -6.70 -6.57
C GLY A 390 2.09 -6.11 -6.99
N SER A 391 3.18 -6.62 -6.42
CA SER A 391 4.55 -6.25 -6.75
C SER A 391 5.50 -7.43 -6.63
N THR A 392 6.68 -7.36 -7.27
CA THR A 392 7.73 -8.37 -7.14
C THR A 392 9.08 -7.70 -6.94
N ALA A 393 9.89 -8.19 -5.99
CA ALA A 393 11.30 -7.83 -5.89
C ALA A 393 12.21 -9.04 -6.11
N ILE A 394 13.28 -8.84 -6.88
CA ILE A 394 14.26 -9.88 -7.20
C ILE A 394 15.53 -9.58 -6.43
N ASN A 395 16.05 -10.60 -5.72
CA ASN A 395 17.25 -10.53 -4.88
C ASN A 395 17.20 -9.46 -3.78
N HIS A 396 16.00 -9.06 -3.39
CA HIS A 396 15.73 -8.20 -2.23
C HIS A 396 14.33 -8.47 -1.66
N SER A 397 14.03 -7.90 -0.48
CA SER A 397 12.70 -7.90 0.14
C SER A 397 12.32 -6.48 0.54
N VAL A 398 11.04 -6.16 0.56
CA VAL A 398 10.35 -4.93 0.99
C VAL A 398 10.75 -3.62 0.29
N VAL A 399 11.90 -3.52 -0.37
CA VAL A 399 12.44 -2.25 -0.93
C VAL A 399 11.64 -1.68 -2.10
N GLN A 400 10.85 -2.50 -2.81
CA GLN A 400 10.02 -2.04 -3.92
C GLN A 400 8.99 -1.00 -3.49
N TYR A 401 8.56 -1.02 -2.23
CA TYR A 401 7.68 -0.02 -1.63
C TYR A 401 8.28 1.38 -1.70
N SER A 402 9.58 1.51 -1.45
CA SER A 402 10.27 2.82 -1.39
C SER A 402 10.50 3.46 -2.77
N ASN A 403 10.19 2.77 -3.86
CA ASN A 403 10.32 3.35 -5.20
C ASN A 403 9.00 4.00 -5.65
N HIS A 404 8.81 5.26 -5.38
CA HIS A 404 7.62 6.03 -5.72
C HIS A 404 7.38 6.22 -7.24
N HIS A 405 8.28 5.72 -8.09
CA HIS A 405 8.07 5.64 -9.55
C HIS A 405 7.37 4.34 -9.99
N LEU A 406 7.24 3.36 -9.09
CA LEU A 406 6.50 2.14 -9.33
C LEU A 406 5.08 2.25 -8.77
N PRO A 407 4.07 1.67 -9.45
CA PRO A 407 2.74 1.56 -8.87
C PRO A 407 2.80 0.61 -7.67
N PHE A 408 2.34 1.07 -6.52
CA PHE A 408 2.17 0.23 -5.35
C PHE A 408 0.69 -0.11 -5.16
N GLY A 409 0.38 -1.38 -4.93
CA GLY A 409 -0.99 -1.85 -4.68
C GLY A 409 -1.22 -3.28 -5.13
N GLY A 410 -2.22 -3.91 -4.55
CA GLY A 410 -2.54 -5.31 -4.72
C GLY A 410 -3.31 -5.66 -6.00
N SER A 411 -3.81 -6.89 -6.01
CA SER A 411 -4.70 -7.44 -7.04
C SER A 411 -5.72 -8.35 -6.39
N ASN A 412 -7.01 -8.10 -6.59
CA ASN A 412 -8.14 -8.83 -5.98
C ASN A 412 -8.06 -8.79 -4.44
N ASN A 413 -7.80 -9.93 -3.77
CA ASN A 413 -7.81 -10.03 -2.32
C ASN A 413 -6.70 -9.20 -1.64
N SER A 414 -5.61 -8.88 -2.34
CA SER A 414 -4.54 -8.01 -1.83
C SER A 414 -4.74 -6.52 -2.13
N GLY A 415 -5.77 -6.13 -2.90
CA GLY A 415 -6.10 -4.73 -3.12
C GLY A 415 -6.73 -4.39 -4.46
N ILE A 416 -7.20 -3.15 -4.56
CA ILE A 416 -7.80 -2.52 -5.75
C ILE A 416 -7.24 -1.11 -5.84
N GLY A 417 -6.83 -0.69 -7.04
CA GLY A 417 -6.18 0.59 -7.26
C GLY A 417 -4.67 0.56 -7.02
N LYS A 418 -4.02 1.70 -7.15
CA LYS A 418 -2.58 1.86 -6.99
C LYS A 418 -2.25 3.16 -6.27
N ALA A 419 -1.20 3.14 -5.46
CA ALA A 419 -0.65 4.31 -4.77
C ALA A 419 0.74 4.67 -5.33
N HIS A 420 1.34 5.67 -4.76
CA HIS A 420 2.65 6.27 -4.99
C HIS A 420 2.77 7.11 -6.26
N GLY A 421 3.42 8.25 -6.11
CA GLY A 421 3.81 9.15 -7.19
C GLY A 421 2.66 9.52 -8.12
N TYR A 422 2.88 9.34 -9.41
CA TYR A 422 1.88 9.63 -10.42
C TYR A 422 0.63 8.73 -10.31
N TYR A 423 0.81 7.47 -9.91
CA TYR A 423 -0.31 6.54 -9.72
C TYR A 423 -1.22 6.97 -8.57
N GLY A 424 -0.64 7.41 -7.44
CA GLY A 424 -1.42 7.98 -6.33
C GLY A 424 -2.16 9.25 -6.74
N PHE A 425 -1.51 10.15 -7.48
CA PHE A 425 -2.19 11.33 -8.06
C PHE A 425 -3.37 10.93 -8.94
N GLN A 426 -3.23 9.89 -9.78
CA GLN A 426 -4.31 9.39 -10.64
C GLN A 426 -5.46 8.76 -9.85
N GLU A 427 -5.16 8.02 -8.78
CA GLU A 427 -6.20 7.41 -7.94
C GLU A 427 -7.12 8.44 -7.28
N PHE A 428 -6.58 9.61 -6.95
CA PHE A 428 -7.36 10.74 -6.42
C PHE A 428 -7.88 11.69 -7.50
N SER A 429 -7.71 11.34 -8.78
CA SER A 429 -8.18 12.12 -9.92
C SER A 429 -9.26 11.40 -10.71
N ASN A 430 -10.17 12.18 -11.33
CA ASN A 430 -11.06 11.71 -12.37
C ASN A 430 -10.45 12.04 -13.74
N GLN A 431 -10.35 11.04 -14.61
CA GLN A 431 -9.84 11.22 -15.98
C GLN A 431 -10.96 11.63 -16.93
N ARG A 432 -11.08 12.94 -17.15
CA ARG A 432 -12.08 13.48 -18.05
C ARG A 432 -11.56 13.53 -19.47
N SER A 433 -12.20 12.79 -20.37
CA SER A 433 -11.91 12.86 -21.81
C SER A 433 -12.52 14.11 -22.43
N VAL A 434 -11.75 14.79 -23.28
CA VAL A 434 -12.20 15.99 -24.01
C VAL A 434 -11.86 15.84 -25.50
N VAL A 435 -12.85 16.04 -26.33
CA VAL A 435 -12.68 16.23 -27.79
C VAL A 435 -13.07 17.65 -28.10
N LYS A 436 -12.14 18.41 -28.68
CA LYS A 436 -12.37 19.80 -29.11
C LYS A 436 -12.40 19.86 -30.63
N GLN A 437 -13.57 20.17 -31.21
CA GLN A 437 -13.75 20.43 -32.61
C GLN A 437 -13.37 21.89 -32.93
N PHE A 438 -12.58 22.12 -33.95
CA PHE A 438 -12.14 23.46 -34.31
C PHE A 438 -13.10 24.14 -35.30
N SER A 439 -13.48 23.43 -36.40
CA SER A 439 -14.37 23.99 -37.44
C SER A 439 -15.18 22.88 -38.08
N PHE A 440 -14.69 22.32 -39.18
CA PHE A 440 -15.34 21.25 -39.93
C PHE A 440 -15.09 19.89 -39.30
N SER A 441 -16.13 19.04 -39.25
CA SER A 441 -16.02 17.65 -38.85
C SER A 441 -16.32 16.72 -40.02
N ALA A 442 -15.42 15.78 -40.30
CA ALA A 442 -15.66 14.76 -41.31
C ALA A 442 -16.91 13.90 -41.00
N VAL A 443 -17.28 13.78 -39.74
CA VAL A 443 -18.49 13.07 -39.29
C VAL A 443 -19.76 13.74 -39.79
N GLU A 444 -19.76 15.09 -40.00
CA GLU A 444 -20.92 15.83 -40.52
C GLU A 444 -21.32 15.38 -41.91
N ILE A 445 -20.37 14.88 -42.73
CA ILE A 445 -20.64 14.32 -44.04
C ILE A 445 -21.56 13.11 -43.98
N LEU A 446 -21.49 12.36 -42.85
CA LEU A 446 -22.27 11.15 -42.63
C LEU A 446 -23.57 11.39 -41.86
N MET A 447 -23.87 12.62 -41.43
CA MET A 447 -25.14 12.96 -40.77
C MET A 447 -26.35 12.81 -41.72
N PRO A 448 -27.57 12.57 -41.19
CA PRO A 448 -28.78 12.48 -42.02
C PRO A 448 -28.98 13.76 -42.88
N PRO A 449 -29.69 13.64 -44.02
CA PRO A 449 -30.33 12.42 -44.55
C PRO A 449 -29.32 11.45 -45.17
N TYR A 450 -29.57 10.14 -44.96
CA TYR A 450 -28.70 9.05 -45.42
C TYR A 450 -28.91 8.74 -46.89
N THR A 451 -28.03 9.27 -47.74
CA THR A 451 -28.04 9.04 -49.18
C THR A 451 -27.27 7.77 -49.57
N PRO A 452 -27.46 7.24 -50.82
CA PRO A 452 -26.65 6.10 -51.28
C PRO A 452 -25.14 6.37 -51.26
N LEU A 453 -24.72 7.61 -51.46
CA LEU A 453 -23.31 8.01 -51.35
C LEU A 453 -22.82 7.89 -49.92
N LYS A 454 -23.58 8.37 -48.93
CA LYS A 454 -23.23 8.27 -47.50
C LYS A 454 -23.17 6.81 -47.06
N LYS A 455 -24.04 5.94 -47.60
CA LYS A 455 -23.97 4.50 -47.35
C LYS A 455 -22.63 3.90 -47.82
N ARG A 456 -22.21 4.22 -49.05
CA ARG A 456 -20.90 3.75 -49.58
C ARG A 456 -19.72 4.28 -48.76
N LEU A 457 -19.75 5.56 -48.34
CA LEU A 457 -18.74 6.14 -47.51
C LEU A 457 -18.69 5.46 -46.14
N SER A 458 -19.82 5.15 -45.53
CA SER A 458 -19.91 4.41 -44.28
C SER A 458 -19.32 3.00 -44.43
N GLU A 459 -19.67 2.26 -45.48
CA GLU A 459 -19.11 0.93 -45.79
C GLU A 459 -17.59 0.99 -45.99
N TRP A 460 -17.08 2.03 -46.67
CA TRP A 460 -15.66 2.25 -46.86
C TRP A 460 -14.96 2.55 -45.51
N THR A 461 -15.53 3.43 -44.67
CA THR A 461 -15.00 3.78 -43.35
C THR A 461 -14.92 2.53 -42.47
N THR A 462 -15.98 1.68 -42.45
CA THR A 462 -16.02 0.45 -41.67
C THR A 462 -14.96 -0.58 -42.11
N LYS A 463 -14.57 -0.55 -43.40
CA LYS A 463 -13.58 -1.49 -43.95
C LYS A 463 -12.13 -1.06 -43.68
N TRP A 464 -11.83 0.22 -43.53
CA TRP A 464 -10.45 0.73 -43.53
C TRP A 464 -10.07 1.48 -42.24
N PHE A 465 -11.00 1.79 -41.36
CA PHE A 465 -10.83 2.50 -40.11
C PHE A 465 -11.60 1.80 -38.94
#